data_5956a5f3d05fc537c81806ad289b5fb8
#
_entry.id   5956a5f3d05fc537c81806ad289b5fb8
#
_cell.length_a   1.000
_cell.length_b   1.000
_cell.length_c   1.000
_cell.angle_alpha   90.00
_cell.angle_beta   90.00
_cell.angle_gamma   90.00
#
_symmetry.space_group_name_H-M   'P 1'
#
loop_
_entity.id
_entity.type
_entity.pdbx_description
1 polymer ?
#
loop_
_entity_poly.entity_id
_entity_poly.type
_entity_poly.pdbx_seq_one_letter_code
_entity_poly.pdbx_strand_id
1 'polypeptide(L)'
;MNNKNNNSWKDIIGEFSANSNVGLYLKGLEHLNTEENQKLYEEKYLPVIQGEKKENSPFLSVIIRTQGKREQGLREALLCLQAQECQDFEILLIAHKADEEHGKLIEEILEDQEEEFRKKIRFFRLNEGTRTT
;
A
#
# COMPACT_ATOMS: atom_id res chain seq x y z
N MET A 1 20.46 7.45 25.15
CA MET A 1 19.96 7.85 25.11
C MET A 1 18.76 7.61 25.01
N ASN A 2 18.14 7.52 25.16
CA ASN A 2 17.08 7.32 25.24
C ASN A 2 16.17 7.55 24.42
N ASN A 3 15.56 7.21 24.04
CA ASN A 3 14.79 7.26 23.31
C ASN A 3 13.64 7.61 23.49
N LYS A 4 13.48 8.39 23.55
CA LYS A 4 12.50 9.05 23.74
C LYS A 4 11.63 9.09 22.69
N ASN A 5 11.69 8.44 21.66
CA ASN A 5 10.80 8.44 20.54
C ASN A 5 9.72 7.41 20.63
N ASN A 6 9.57 6.78 21.77
CA ASN A 6 8.44 5.89 21.99
C ASN A 6 7.22 6.68 22.46
N ASN A 7 6.84 7.68 21.69
CA ASN A 7 5.67 8.46 22.02
C ASN A 7 4.41 7.61 21.78
N SER A 8 3.52 7.62 22.76
CA SER A 8 2.23 6.99 22.59
C SER A 8 1.33 7.86 21.71
N TRP A 9 0.23 7.31 21.25
CA TRP A 9 -0.78 8.09 20.54
C TRP A 9 -1.22 9.32 21.33
N LYS A 10 -1.30 9.21 22.65
CA LYS A 10 -1.69 10.32 23.50
C LYS A 10 -0.71 11.46 23.45
N ASP A 11 0.57 11.13 23.40
CA ASP A 11 1.63 12.16 23.32
C ASP A 11 1.57 12.87 21.98
N ILE A 12 1.37 12.14 20.91
CA ILE A 12 1.24 12.71 19.56
C ILE A 12 0.02 13.62 19.48
N ILE A 13 -1.12 13.16 19.97
CA ILE A 13 -2.36 13.95 19.96
C ILE A 13 -2.18 15.25 20.78
N GLY A 14 -1.45 15.17 21.90
CA GLY A 14 -1.20 16.33 22.74
C GLY A 14 -0.38 17.41 22.09
N GLU A 15 0.36 17.10 21.03
CA GLU A 15 1.15 18.10 20.30
C GLU A 15 0.31 18.99 19.40
N PHE A 16 -0.94 18.63 19.15
CA PHE A 16 -1.81 19.38 18.27
C PHE A 16 -2.88 20.15 19.07
N SER A 17 -3.23 21.32 18.57
CA SER A 17 -4.32 22.08 19.15
C SER A 17 -5.62 21.29 19.06
N ALA A 18 -6.40 21.29 20.14
CA ALA A 18 -7.68 20.62 20.18
C ALA A 18 -8.68 21.16 19.13
N ASN A 19 -8.47 22.41 18.71
CA ASN A 19 -9.36 23.05 17.73
C ASN A 19 -8.85 22.96 16.29
N SER A 20 -7.65 22.37 16.07
CA SER A 20 -7.16 22.17 14.72
C SER A 20 -7.85 20.97 14.09
N ASN A 21 -7.95 20.95 12.76
CA ASN A 21 -8.52 19.81 12.04
C ASN A 21 -7.71 18.53 12.28
N VAL A 22 -6.39 18.65 12.36
CA VAL A 22 -5.52 17.52 12.63
C VAL A 22 -5.73 17.01 14.05
N GLY A 23 -5.78 17.93 15.02
CA GLY A 23 -5.99 17.55 16.42
C GLY A 23 -7.33 16.84 16.63
N LEU A 24 -8.40 17.34 16.01
CA LEU A 24 -9.72 16.70 16.08
C LEU A 24 -9.72 15.30 15.45
N TYR A 25 -9.04 15.15 14.32
CA TYR A 25 -8.93 13.87 13.67
C TYR A 25 -8.18 12.86 14.55
N LEU A 26 -7.05 13.25 15.10
CA LEU A 26 -6.25 12.37 15.96
C LEU A 26 -6.99 12.01 17.23
N LYS A 27 -7.73 12.96 17.80
CA LYS A 27 -8.55 12.70 18.98
C LYS A 27 -9.66 11.67 18.68
N GLY A 28 -10.22 11.72 17.47
CA GLY A 28 -11.20 10.75 17.02
C GLY A 28 -10.64 9.32 16.93
N LEU A 29 -9.33 9.18 16.76
CA LEU A 29 -8.66 7.89 16.71
C LEU A 29 -8.27 7.35 18.09
N GLU A 30 -8.44 8.13 19.13
CA GLU A 30 -8.00 7.77 20.48
C GLU A 30 -8.62 6.46 20.98
N HIS A 31 -9.86 6.16 20.57
CA HIS A 31 -10.54 4.93 20.94
C HIS A 31 -9.85 3.66 20.38
N LEU A 32 -8.99 3.82 19.39
CA LEU A 32 -8.23 2.72 18.82
C LEU A 32 -6.98 2.39 19.64
N ASN A 33 -6.62 3.25 20.58
CA ASN A 33 -5.42 3.07 21.40
C ASN A 33 -5.73 2.16 22.59
N THR A 34 -5.97 0.89 22.30
CA THR A 34 -6.22 -0.13 23.31
C THR A 34 -4.94 -0.92 23.56
N GLU A 35 -4.91 -1.62 24.69
CA GLU A 35 -3.79 -2.49 25.03
C GLU A 35 -3.57 -3.57 23.96
N GLU A 36 -4.66 -4.12 23.42
CA GLU A 36 -4.60 -5.11 22.35
C GLU A 36 -3.99 -4.53 21.07
N ASN A 37 -4.40 -3.34 20.69
CA ASN A 37 -3.86 -2.68 19.49
C ASN A 37 -2.40 -2.29 19.68
N GLN A 38 -2.03 -1.86 20.87
CA GLN A 38 -0.66 -1.56 21.20
C GLN A 38 0.24 -2.80 21.05
N LYS A 39 -0.23 -3.91 21.58
CA LYS A 39 0.50 -5.17 21.49
C LYS A 39 0.62 -5.65 20.06
N LEU A 40 -0.45 -5.55 19.28
CA LEU A 40 -0.42 -5.87 17.85
C LEU A 40 0.58 -5.02 17.09
N TYR A 41 0.60 -3.73 17.38
CA TYR A 41 1.54 -2.81 16.76
C TYR A 41 2.99 -3.22 17.09
N GLU A 42 3.29 -3.47 18.34
CA GLU A 42 4.63 -3.83 18.78
C GLU A 42 5.11 -5.15 18.19
N GLU A 43 4.24 -6.14 18.13
CA GLU A 43 4.60 -7.47 17.64
C GLU A 43 4.64 -7.58 16.13
N LYS A 44 3.77 -6.86 15.44
CA LYS A 44 3.55 -7.09 14.02
C LYS A 44 4.04 -5.96 13.13
N TYR A 45 3.81 -4.74 13.52
CA TYR A 45 4.09 -3.59 12.67
C TYR A 45 5.39 -2.89 13.00
N LEU A 46 5.72 -2.77 14.27
CA LEU A 46 6.93 -2.07 14.68
C LEU A 46 8.22 -2.68 14.09
N PRO A 47 8.39 -4.01 14.06
CA PRO A 47 9.58 -4.59 13.44
C PRO A 47 9.74 -4.21 11.97
N VAL A 48 8.63 -4.15 11.23
CA VAL A 48 8.65 -3.75 9.82
C VAL A 48 9.04 -2.29 9.68
N ILE A 49 8.47 -1.43 10.52
CA ILE A 49 8.76 0.01 10.50
C ILE A 49 10.22 0.28 10.86
N GLN A 50 10.77 -0.51 11.78
CA GLN A 50 12.16 -0.40 12.19
C GLN A 50 13.14 -1.04 11.21
N GLY A 51 12.64 -1.59 10.12
CA GLY A 51 13.49 -2.18 9.10
C GLY A 51 13.86 -3.62 9.32
N GLU A 52 13.20 -4.30 10.24
CA GLU A 52 13.41 -5.73 10.44
C GLU A 52 12.70 -6.51 9.34
N LYS A 53 13.26 -6.43 8.15
CA LYS A 53 12.69 -7.04 6.96
C LYS A 53 13.00 -8.53 6.94
N LYS A 54 11.99 -9.34 6.66
CA LYS A 54 12.22 -10.75 6.41
C LYS A 54 12.93 -10.91 5.08
N GLU A 55 13.84 -11.87 5.03
CA GLU A 55 14.54 -12.20 3.80
C GLU A 55 13.53 -12.49 2.67
N ASN A 56 13.77 -11.93 1.49
CA ASN A 56 12.95 -12.08 0.31
C ASN A 56 11.58 -11.40 0.36
N SER A 57 11.32 -10.57 1.36
CA SER A 57 10.08 -9.78 1.42
C SER A 57 10.33 -8.38 0.89
N PRO A 58 9.47 -7.86 0.01
CA PRO A 58 9.60 -6.47 -0.43
C PRO A 58 9.27 -5.51 0.69
N PHE A 59 9.83 -4.31 0.60
CA PHE A 59 9.55 -3.24 1.56
C PHE A 59 8.11 -2.74 1.42
N LEU A 60 7.60 -2.70 0.21
CA LEU A 60 6.28 -2.12 -0.07
C LEU A 60 5.51 -2.98 -1.06
N SER A 61 4.24 -3.17 -0.79
CA SER A 61 3.32 -3.76 -1.76
C SER A 61 2.43 -2.66 -2.33
N VAL A 62 2.51 -2.45 -3.63
CA VAL A 62 1.71 -1.46 -4.34
C VAL A 62 0.52 -2.17 -4.97
N ILE A 63 -0.68 -1.77 -4.60
CA ILE A 63 -1.90 -2.37 -5.14
C ILE A 63 -2.47 -1.47 -6.22
N ILE A 64 -2.57 -2.00 -7.44
CA ILE A 64 -3.22 -1.31 -8.54
C ILE A 64 -4.48 -2.08 -8.92
N ARG A 65 -5.59 -1.39 -8.88
CA ARG A 65 -6.87 -1.96 -9.28
C ARG A 65 -7.31 -1.32 -10.59
N THR A 66 -7.66 -2.14 -11.57
CA THR A 66 -8.03 -1.65 -12.89
C THR A 66 -9.15 -2.48 -13.51
N GLN A 67 -9.94 -1.84 -14.36
CA GLN A 67 -10.89 -2.52 -15.22
C GLN A 67 -10.36 -2.68 -16.64
N GLY A 68 -9.17 -2.20 -16.91
CA GLY A 68 -8.57 -2.27 -18.25
C GLY A 68 -9.08 -1.22 -19.23
N LYS A 69 -9.93 -0.30 -18.77
CA LYS A 69 -10.56 0.69 -19.64
C LYS A 69 -9.70 1.93 -19.87
N ARG A 70 -8.66 2.11 -19.10
CA ARG A 70 -7.76 3.25 -19.20
C ARG A 70 -6.34 2.77 -19.47
N GLU A 71 -6.14 2.32 -20.70
CA GLU A 71 -4.86 1.77 -21.10
C GLU A 71 -3.70 2.71 -20.83
N GLN A 72 -3.79 3.95 -21.25
CA GLN A 72 -2.72 4.91 -21.07
C GLN A 72 -2.46 5.18 -19.58
N GLY A 73 -3.51 5.33 -18.79
CA GLY A 73 -3.37 5.55 -17.36
C GLY A 73 -2.63 4.41 -16.67
N LEU A 74 -2.93 3.17 -17.04
CA LEU A 74 -2.23 2.02 -16.48
C LEU A 74 -0.77 1.99 -16.92
N ARG A 75 -0.49 2.25 -18.19
CA ARG A 75 0.89 2.31 -18.70
C ARG A 75 1.69 3.40 -18.00
N GLU A 76 1.10 4.57 -17.80
CA GLU A 76 1.74 5.66 -17.09
C GLU A 76 2.01 5.35 -15.62
N ALA A 77 1.06 4.70 -14.95
CA ALA A 77 1.24 4.29 -13.56
C ALA A 77 2.42 3.32 -13.41
N LEU A 78 2.51 2.35 -14.31
CA LEU A 78 3.61 1.38 -14.30
C LEU A 78 4.94 2.06 -14.62
N LEU A 79 4.93 3.00 -15.56
CA LEU A 79 6.13 3.77 -15.90
C LEU A 79 6.63 4.59 -14.70
N CYS A 80 5.70 5.23 -13.98
CA CYS A 80 6.05 5.99 -12.79
C CYS A 80 6.66 5.10 -11.70
N LEU A 81 6.15 3.89 -11.54
CA LEU A 81 6.71 2.94 -10.57
C LEU A 81 8.09 2.45 -11.01
N GLN A 82 8.27 2.19 -12.31
CA GLN A 82 9.55 1.77 -12.84
C GLN A 82 10.61 2.86 -12.67
N ALA A 83 10.21 4.12 -12.69
CA ALA A 83 11.11 5.26 -12.56
C ALA A 83 11.48 5.61 -11.11
N GLN A 84 10.92 4.91 -10.11
CA GLN A 84 11.26 5.18 -8.72
C GLN A 84 12.70 4.79 -8.40
N GLU A 85 13.34 5.58 -7.57
CA GLU A 85 14.69 5.27 -7.13
C GLU A 85 14.73 4.01 -6.28
N CYS A 86 13.79 3.88 -5.36
CA CYS A 86 13.68 2.68 -4.55
C CYS A 86 12.85 1.65 -5.30
N GLN A 87 13.48 0.54 -5.62
CA GLN A 87 12.85 -0.55 -6.36
C GLN A 87 12.46 -1.74 -5.46
N ASP A 88 12.52 -1.56 -4.16
CA ASP A 88 12.19 -2.61 -3.20
C ASP A 88 10.68 -2.67 -2.95
N PHE A 89 9.94 -3.03 -3.99
CA PHE A 89 8.49 -3.17 -3.91
C PHE A 89 8.01 -4.29 -4.82
N GLU A 90 6.82 -4.77 -4.54
CA GLU A 90 6.07 -5.62 -5.46
C GLU A 90 4.82 -4.87 -5.90
N ILE A 91 4.26 -5.27 -7.02
CA ILE A 91 3.03 -4.69 -7.55
C ILE A 91 1.97 -5.80 -7.61
N LEU A 92 0.86 -5.56 -6.94
CA LEU A 92 -0.30 -6.44 -7.01
C LEU A 92 -1.32 -5.78 -7.95
N LEU A 93 -1.36 -6.26 -9.19
CA LEU A 93 -2.27 -5.73 -10.20
C LEU A 93 -3.55 -6.56 -10.22
N ILE A 94 -4.66 -5.92 -9.91
CA ILE A 94 -5.94 -6.59 -9.78
C ILE A 94 -6.88 -6.10 -10.87
N ALA A 95 -7.21 -7.00 -11.80
CA ALA A 95 -8.23 -6.73 -12.79
C ALA A 95 -9.60 -7.07 -12.19
N HIS A 96 -10.42 -6.04 -12.03
CA HIS A 96 -11.72 -6.15 -11.39
C HIS A 96 -12.81 -5.78 -12.39
N LYS A 97 -13.75 -6.69 -12.64
CA LYS A 97 -14.81 -6.50 -13.62
C LYS A 97 -14.28 -6.18 -15.02
N ALA A 98 -13.12 -6.67 -15.36
CA ALA A 98 -12.59 -6.54 -16.70
C ALA A 98 -13.26 -7.60 -17.57
N ASP A 99 -13.81 -7.17 -18.70
CA ASP A 99 -14.30 -8.12 -19.70
C ASP A 99 -13.12 -8.82 -20.39
N GLU A 100 -13.42 -9.72 -21.30
CA GLU A 100 -12.37 -10.49 -21.96
C GLU A 100 -11.43 -9.61 -22.78
N GLU A 101 -11.99 -8.63 -23.49
CA GLU A 101 -11.20 -7.69 -24.30
C GLU A 101 -10.27 -6.86 -23.44
N HIS A 102 -10.79 -6.28 -22.37
CA HIS A 102 -9.97 -5.44 -21.47
C HIS A 102 -8.99 -6.29 -20.66
N GLY A 103 -9.34 -7.53 -20.34
CA GLY A 103 -8.41 -8.46 -19.70
C GLY A 103 -7.22 -8.77 -20.58
N LYS A 104 -7.44 -8.98 -21.87
CA LYS A 104 -6.37 -9.19 -22.85
C LYS A 104 -5.48 -7.95 -22.99
N LEU A 105 -6.09 -6.78 -22.97
CA LEU A 105 -5.36 -5.54 -23.05
C LEU A 105 -4.41 -5.39 -21.85
N ILE A 106 -4.87 -5.74 -20.67
CA ILE A 106 -4.01 -5.70 -19.46
C ILE A 106 -2.85 -6.67 -19.64
N GLU A 107 -3.11 -7.88 -20.14
CA GLU A 107 -2.04 -8.86 -20.39
C GLU A 107 -1.02 -8.34 -21.40
N GLU A 108 -1.46 -7.68 -22.46
CA GLU A 108 -0.57 -7.05 -23.44
C GLU A 108 0.30 -5.96 -22.80
N ILE A 109 -0.30 -5.14 -21.93
CA ILE A 109 0.44 -4.10 -21.22
C ILE A 109 1.53 -4.74 -20.34
N LEU A 110 1.22 -5.85 -19.68
CA LEU A 110 2.19 -6.55 -18.86
C LEU A 110 3.32 -7.16 -19.68
N GLU A 111 2.99 -7.72 -20.83
CA GLU A 111 4.00 -8.29 -21.73
C GLU A 111 4.93 -7.22 -22.31
N ASP A 112 4.45 -6.00 -22.45
CA ASP A 112 5.27 -4.88 -22.94
C ASP A 112 6.27 -4.38 -21.90
N GLN A 113 6.14 -4.81 -20.65
CA GLN A 113 7.05 -4.37 -19.61
C GLN A 113 8.40 -5.08 -19.72
N GLU A 114 9.45 -4.37 -19.31
CA GLU A 114 10.77 -4.95 -19.21
C GLU A 114 10.75 -6.16 -18.26
N GLU A 115 11.50 -7.20 -18.60
CA GLU A 115 11.46 -8.47 -17.87
C GLU A 115 11.71 -8.31 -16.36
N GLU A 116 12.74 -7.55 -16.00
CA GLU A 116 13.07 -7.36 -14.58
C GLU A 116 11.96 -6.62 -13.82
N PHE A 117 11.31 -5.67 -14.47
CA PHE A 117 10.19 -4.97 -13.85
C PHE A 117 8.96 -5.86 -13.79
N ARG A 118 8.71 -6.63 -14.84
CA ARG A 118 7.56 -7.54 -14.90
C ARG A 118 7.58 -8.58 -13.79
N LYS A 119 8.76 -9.02 -13.37
CA LYS A 119 8.91 -9.96 -12.26
C LYS A 119 8.37 -9.42 -10.94
N LYS A 120 8.27 -8.10 -10.81
CA LYS A 120 7.72 -7.47 -9.61
C LYS A 120 6.20 -7.46 -9.61
N ILE A 121 5.57 -7.75 -10.74
CA ILE A 121 4.13 -7.65 -10.92
C ILE A 121 3.48 -9.01 -10.76
N ARG A 122 2.53 -9.09 -9.83
CA ARG A 122 1.68 -10.26 -9.65
C ARG A 122 0.30 -9.87 -10.13
N PHE A 123 -0.23 -10.61 -11.10
CA PHE A 123 -1.50 -10.30 -11.72
C PHE A 123 -2.62 -11.19 -11.19
N PHE A 124 -3.70 -10.56 -10.76
CA PHE A 124 -4.89 -11.25 -10.26
C PHE A 124 -6.11 -10.81 -11.06
N ARG A 125 -6.92 -11.76 -11.42
CA ARG A 125 -8.13 -11.48 -12.17
C ARG A 125 -9.34 -11.88 -11.34
N LEU A 126 -10.19 -10.91 -11.00
CA LEU A 126 -11.41 -11.14 -10.26
C LEU A 126 -12.59 -11.09 -11.25
N ASN A 127 -13.21 -12.23 -11.47
CA ASN A 127 -14.30 -12.35 -12.42
C ASN A 127 -15.61 -11.78 -11.88
N GLU A 128 -15.82 -11.86 -10.59
CA GLU A 128 -16.99 -11.31 -9.95
C GLU A 128 -16.70 -9.98 -9.31
N GLY A 129 -17.65 -9.07 -9.44
CA GLY A 129 -17.48 -7.76 -8.85
C GLY A 129 -17.64 -7.81 -7.35
N THR A 130 -16.53 -7.77 -6.63
CA THR A 130 -16.58 -7.49 -5.21
C THR A 130 -16.71 -5.99 -5.03
N ARG A 131 -17.69 -5.57 -4.25
CA ARG A 131 -17.78 -4.17 -3.87
C ARG A 131 -16.69 -3.89 -2.85
N THR A 132 -15.91 -2.86 -3.12
CA THR A 132 -15.12 -2.29 -2.07
C THR A 132 -16.04 -1.37 -1.28
N THR A 133 -16.29 -1.73 -0.10
CA THR A 133 -16.97 -0.85 0.85
C THR A 133 -15.93 -0.11 1.64
#